data_5355f45c61295b5f96593454d16be0f1
#
_entry.id   5355f45c61295b5f96593454d16be0f1
#
_cell.length_a   1.000
_cell.length_b   1.000
_cell.length_c   1.000
_cell.angle_alpha   90.00
_cell.angle_beta   90.00
_cell.angle_gamma   90.00
#
_symmetry.space_group_name_H-M   'P 1'
#
loop_
_entity.id
_entity.type
_entity.pdbx_description
1 polymer ?
#
loop_
_entity_poly.entity_id
_entity_poly.type
_entity_poly.pdbx_seq_one_letter_code
_entity_poly.pdbx_strand_id
1 'polypeptide(L)'
;MNSSKKPVAVIIGATSKWQSDGRNTKLAHGTELDDQDLPVGMRWGIGGAVAQKFAQEGYFVVMTTRTAANAAALEAAIKDQGGDGMVVELDLVSESSISTAFETIRRKAGAPEILVYNAGYLEGRDLPPGKELLEHIPIEMFDTAQHIASRGPFLVAKEVLPTMREKGEGSFLISNNNFSLRGRQRKTGESLYYPRVMMRTLAQVLTEEYSEHGVHVANVVIDGLIDS
;
A
#
# COMPACT_ATOMS: atom_id res chain seq x y z
N MET A 1 8.28 17.46 30.83
CA MET A 1 8.68 17.25 29.42
C MET A 1 7.42 16.92 28.64
N ASN A 2 6.95 17.83 27.79
CA ASN A 2 5.84 17.52 26.90
C ASN A 2 6.31 16.45 25.93
N SER A 3 5.85 15.22 26.10
CA SER A 3 5.98 14.19 25.07
C SER A 3 5.19 14.67 23.85
N SER A 4 5.84 15.30 22.90
CA SER A 4 5.22 15.62 21.63
C SER A 4 4.71 14.30 21.03
N LYS A 5 3.42 14.26 20.70
CA LYS A 5 2.82 13.08 20.08
C LYS A 5 3.57 12.82 18.76
N LYS A 6 4.03 11.57 18.56
CA LYS A 6 4.73 11.19 17.31
C LYS A 6 3.86 11.51 16.10
N PRO A 7 4.43 11.99 14.98
CA PRO A 7 3.72 12.12 13.72
C PRO A 7 3.23 10.74 13.24
N VAL A 8 2.11 10.69 12.52
CA VAL A 8 1.46 9.44 12.13
C VAL A 8 1.65 9.16 10.66
N ALA A 9 2.23 7.99 10.34
CA ALA A 9 2.33 7.47 8.98
C ALA A 9 1.41 6.26 8.82
N VAL A 10 0.51 6.30 7.82
CA VAL A 10 -0.40 5.20 7.49
C VAL A 10 0.05 4.53 6.20
N ILE A 11 0.27 3.22 6.25
CA ILE A 11 0.69 2.41 5.12
C ILE A 11 -0.46 1.49 4.69
N ILE A 12 -1.09 1.81 3.57
CA ILE A 12 -2.16 0.98 2.98
C ILE A 12 -1.53 -0.15 2.19
N GLY A 13 -1.75 -1.39 2.62
CA GLY A 13 -1.11 -2.56 2.03
C GLY A 13 0.32 -2.75 2.54
N ALA A 14 0.49 -2.77 3.86
CA ALA A 14 1.79 -2.97 4.50
C ALA A 14 2.33 -4.40 4.29
N THR A 15 1.45 -5.40 4.19
CA THR A 15 1.83 -6.79 3.92
C THR A 15 0.86 -7.44 2.95
N SER A 16 1.27 -8.54 2.34
CA SER A 16 0.43 -9.40 1.52
C SER A 16 0.28 -10.79 2.14
N LYS A 17 -0.69 -11.56 1.64
CA LYS A 17 -0.87 -12.96 2.03
C LYS A 17 0.35 -13.85 1.76
N TRP A 18 1.24 -13.41 0.87
CA TRP A 18 2.46 -14.17 0.51
C TRP A 18 3.69 -13.80 1.36
N GLN A 19 3.58 -12.78 2.21
CA GLN A 19 4.69 -12.22 2.98
C GLN A 19 4.35 -12.00 4.45
N SER A 20 3.36 -12.72 4.98
CA SER A 20 2.86 -12.52 6.34
C SER A 20 3.90 -12.78 7.43
N ASP A 21 4.88 -13.66 7.14
CA ASP A 21 5.97 -14.01 8.02
C ASP A 21 7.30 -13.29 7.69
N GLY A 22 7.28 -12.34 6.77
CA GLY A 22 8.46 -11.63 6.31
C GLY A 22 9.28 -12.37 5.28
N ARG A 23 8.75 -13.45 4.71
CA ARG A 23 9.40 -14.22 3.64
C ARG A 23 8.74 -13.98 2.32
N ASN A 24 9.51 -13.61 1.33
CA ASN A 24 9.04 -13.48 -0.04
C ASN A 24 9.23 -14.80 -0.79
N THR A 25 8.38 -15.78 -0.49
CA THR A 25 8.52 -17.14 -0.99
C THR A 25 7.94 -17.37 -2.39
N LYS A 26 7.24 -16.38 -2.95
CA LYS A 26 6.58 -16.54 -4.26
C LYS A 26 6.82 -15.37 -5.18
N LEU A 27 7.39 -15.65 -6.33
CA LEU A 27 7.33 -14.79 -7.52
C LEU A 27 5.99 -14.93 -8.26
N ALA A 28 5.80 -14.10 -9.27
CA ALA A 28 4.75 -14.31 -10.26
C ALA A 28 4.82 -15.76 -10.80
N HIS A 29 3.66 -16.37 -11.01
CA HIS A 29 3.50 -17.76 -11.46
C HIS A 29 3.96 -18.85 -10.46
N GLY A 30 4.02 -18.54 -9.17
CA GLY A 30 4.27 -19.54 -8.14
C GLY A 30 5.71 -20.04 -8.04
N THR A 31 6.68 -19.38 -8.68
CA THR A 31 8.09 -19.69 -8.50
C THR A 31 8.51 -19.37 -7.08
N GLU A 32 9.07 -20.34 -6.36
CA GLU A 32 9.63 -20.13 -5.03
C GLU A 32 10.95 -19.39 -5.11
N LEU A 33 11.18 -18.49 -4.17
CA LEU A 33 12.44 -17.79 -3.94
C LEU A 33 13.01 -18.19 -2.58
N ASP A 34 14.31 -18.45 -2.55
CA ASP A 34 15.05 -18.47 -1.30
C ASP A 34 15.49 -17.02 -0.98
N ASP A 35 14.90 -16.45 0.05
CA ASP A 35 15.16 -15.09 0.48
C ASP A 35 15.90 -15.02 1.83
N GLN A 36 16.52 -16.13 2.27
CA GLN A 36 17.15 -16.20 3.59
C GLN A 36 18.31 -15.20 3.72
N ASP A 37 19.00 -14.92 2.63
CA ASP A 37 20.15 -14.01 2.58
C ASP A 37 19.76 -12.56 2.28
N LEU A 38 18.48 -12.25 2.01
CA LEU A 38 18.04 -10.90 1.73
C LEU A 38 18.07 -10.03 2.99
N PRO A 39 18.43 -8.74 2.87
CA PRO A 39 18.31 -7.79 3.97
C PRO A 39 16.90 -7.79 4.56
N VAL A 40 16.81 -7.68 5.89
CA VAL A 40 15.54 -7.78 6.62
C VAL A 40 14.48 -6.82 6.08
N GLY A 41 14.86 -5.61 5.66
CA GLY A 41 13.94 -4.64 5.08
C GLY A 41 13.31 -5.09 3.77
N MET A 42 13.99 -5.91 2.97
CA MET A 42 13.49 -6.41 1.69
C MET A 42 12.52 -7.57 1.83
N ARG A 43 12.66 -8.36 2.90
CA ARG A 43 11.77 -9.52 3.16
C ARG A 43 10.31 -9.14 3.34
N TRP A 44 10.04 -7.91 3.76
CA TRP A 44 8.69 -7.40 4.00
C TRP A 44 8.01 -6.83 2.76
N GLY A 45 8.70 -6.81 1.61
CA GLY A 45 8.23 -6.13 0.42
C GLY A 45 8.17 -4.61 0.60
N ILE A 46 7.72 -3.90 -0.43
CA ILE A 46 7.70 -2.43 -0.44
C ILE A 46 6.93 -1.85 0.76
N GLY A 47 5.73 -2.34 1.02
CA GLY A 47 4.88 -1.80 2.08
C GLY A 47 5.50 -1.97 3.47
N GLY A 48 6.06 -3.14 3.75
CA GLY A 48 6.71 -3.40 5.02
C GLY A 48 8.05 -2.67 5.19
N ALA A 49 8.84 -2.56 4.14
CA ALA A 49 10.09 -1.79 4.15
C ALA A 49 9.81 -0.28 4.40
N VAL A 50 8.78 0.26 3.76
CA VAL A 50 8.34 1.64 3.98
C VAL A 50 7.85 1.84 5.41
N ALA A 51 7.07 0.88 5.96
CA ALA A 51 6.61 0.93 7.34
C ALA A 51 7.79 0.97 8.34
N GLN A 52 8.77 0.09 8.16
CA GLN A 52 9.98 0.07 8.99
C GLN A 52 10.76 1.38 8.87
N LYS A 53 10.91 1.93 7.66
CA LYS A 53 11.64 3.18 7.47
C LYS A 53 10.97 4.35 8.18
N PHE A 54 9.65 4.51 8.08
CA PHE A 54 8.93 5.55 8.82
C PHE A 54 9.04 5.36 10.34
N ALA A 55 9.00 4.12 10.84
CA ALA A 55 9.21 3.85 12.26
C ALA A 55 10.61 4.27 12.74
N GLN A 56 11.66 4.01 11.95
CA GLN A 56 13.04 4.44 12.22
C GLN A 56 13.18 5.97 12.19
N GLU A 57 12.39 6.67 11.38
CA GLU A 57 12.36 8.14 11.33
C GLU A 57 11.49 8.76 12.44
N GLY A 58 11.02 7.95 13.38
CA GLY A 58 10.30 8.42 14.57
C GLY A 58 8.80 8.58 14.43
N TYR A 59 8.21 8.12 13.33
CA TYR A 59 6.76 8.11 13.17
C TYR A 59 6.10 7.00 14.00
N PHE A 60 4.87 7.25 14.43
CA PHE A 60 3.94 6.17 14.81
C PHE A 60 3.36 5.57 13.53
N VAL A 61 3.65 4.30 13.26
CA VAL A 61 3.28 3.67 11.98
C VAL A 61 2.01 2.86 12.11
N VAL A 62 1.03 3.15 11.27
CA VAL A 62 -0.18 2.35 11.15
C VAL A 62 -0.07 1.46 9.91
N MET A 63 0.02 0.17 10.12
CA MET A 63 0.10 -0.85 9.07
C MET A 63 -1.29 -1.37 8.77
N THR A 64 -1.76 -1.23 7.53
CA THR A 64 -3.08 -1.78 7.18
C THR A 64 -2.97 -3.02 6.31
N THR A 65 -3.84 -3.96 6.58
CA THR A 65 -3.96 -5.24 5.86
C THR A 65 -5.38 -5.77 6.00
N ARG A 66 -5.81 -6.70 5.14
CA ARG A 66 -7.14 -7.33 5.23
C ARG A 66 -7.30 -8.21 6.46
N THR A 67 -6.23 -8.79 6.95
CA THR A 67 -6.21 -9.69 8.10
C THR A 67 -5.04 -9.33 9.01
N ALA A 68 -5.31 -8.94 10.24
CA ALA A 68 -4.30 -8.43 11.18
C ALA A 68 -3.13 -9.41 11.38
N ALA A 69 -3.41 -10.71 11.39
CA ALA A 69 -2.37 -11.74 11.52
C ALA A 69 -1.27 -11.63 10.44
N ASN A 70 -1.59 -11.14 9.23
CA ASN A 70 -0.60 -10.96 8.17
C ASN A 70 0.45 -9.88 8.46
N ALA A 71 0.20 -8.98 9.39
CA ALA A 71 1.12 -7.91 9.76
C ALA A 71 1.68 -8.05 11.18
N ALA A 72 1.29 -9.08 11.92
CA ALA A 72 1.72 -9.25 13.31
C ALA A 72 3.25 -9.38 13.44
N ALA A 73 3.88 -10.13 12.55
CA ALA A 73 5.33 -10.28 12.55
C ALA A 73 6.05 -8.97 12.18
N LEU A 74 5.50 -8.18 11.25
CA LEU A 74 6.03 -6.86 10.92
C LEU A 74 5.89 -5.89 12.09
N GLU A 75 4.75 -5.89 12.77
CA GLU A 75 4.54 -5.07 13.97
C GLU A 75 5.55 -5.42 15.07
N ALA A 76 5.78 -6.72 15.31
CA ALA A 76 6.78 -7.18 16.26
C ALA A 76 8.19 -6.70 15.86
N ALA A 77 8.58 -6.87 14.59
CA ALA A 77 9.89 -6.44 14.09
C ALA A 77 10.11 -4.92 14.24
N ILE A 78 9.08 -4.10 14.02
CA ILE A 78 9.15 -2.65 14.25
C ILE A 78 9.38 -2.34 15.74
N LYS A 79 8.65 -3.00 16.64
CA LYS A 79 8.79 -2.82 18.10
C LYS A 79 10.15 -3.28 18.61
N ASP A 80 10.65 -4.40 18.12
CA ASP A 80 11.97 -4.95 18.49
C ASP A 80 13.12 -4.01 18.09
N GLN A 81 12.92 -3.21 17.04
CA GLN A 81 13.86 -2.18 16.60
C GLN A 81 13.67 -0.83 17.33
N GLY A 82 12.81 -0.78 18.35
CA GLY A 82 12.52 0.45 19.12
C GLY A 82 11.55 1.40 18.42
N GLY A 83 10.94 0.99 17.31
CA GLY A 83 9.88 1.72 16.64
C GLY A 83 8.53 1.60 17.35
N ASP A 84 7.54 2.33 16.84
CA ASP A 84 6.20 2.34 17.41
C ASP A 84 5.14 2.25 16.31
N GLY A 85 4.09 1.49 16.55
CA GLY A 85 3.04 1.31 15.55
C GLY A 85 1.95 0.33 15.97
N MET A 86 0.95 0.22 15.11
CA MET A 86 -0.17 -0.71 15.28
C MET A 86 -0.63 -1.26 13.94
N VAL A 87 -1.30 -2.40 13.99
CA VAL A 87 -2.02 -2.98 12.85
C VAL A 87 -3.49 -2.58 12.89
N VAL A 88 -4.04 -2.22 11.73
CA VAL A 88 -5.46 -1.97 11.55
C VAL A 88 -5.96 -2.77 10.35
N GLU A 89 -7.03 -3.52 10.56
CA GLU A 89 -7.69 -4.23 9.45
C GLU A 89 -8.40 -3.25 8.53
N LEU A 90 -8.18 -3.43 7.24
CA LEU A 90 -8.76 -2.61 6.19
C LEU A 90 -8.96 -3.43 4.93
N ASP A 91 -10.20 -3.55 4.48
CA ASP A 91 -10.57 -4.12 3.19
C ASP A 91 -10.96 -3.01 2.22
N LEU A 92 -10.17 -2.85 1.17
CA LEU A 92 -10.36 -1.80 0.15
C LEU A 92 -11.59 -2.03 -0.75
N VAL A 93 -12.17 -3.22 -0.73
CA VAL A 93 -13.41 -3.51 -1.44
C VAL A 93 -14.62 -2.96 -0.68
N SER A 94 -14.52 -2.83 0.64
CA SER A 94 -15.59 -2.38 1.52
C SER A 94 -15.42 -0.92 1.95
N GLU A 95 -16.35 -0.05 1.56
CA GLU A 95 -16.38 1.35 1.97
C GLU A 95 -16.50 1.51 3.50
N SER A 96 -17.36 0.70 4.12
CA SER A 96 -17.53 0.71 5.58
C SER A 96 -16.25 0.26 6.31
N SER A 97 -15.51 -0.69 5.76
CA SER A 97 -14.21 -1.10 6.31
C SER A 97 -13.21 0.04 6.26
N ILE A 98 -13.15 0.78 5.15
CA ILE A 98 -12.26 1.95 5.01
C ILE A 98 -12.63 3.01 6.07
N SER A 99 -13.89 3.40 6.16
CA SER A 99 -14.34 4.42 7.13
C SER A 99 -14.04 4.00 8.58
N THR A 100 -14.40 2.77 8.97
CA THR A 100 -14.15 2.23 10.31
C THR A 100 -12.64 2.17 10.63
N ALA A 101 -11.81 1.80 9.66
CA ALA A 101 -10.37 1.78 9.83
C ALA A 101 -9.82 3.18 10.12
N PHE A 102 -10.22 4.20 9.34
CA PHE A 102 -9.76 5.58 9.54
C PHE A 102 -10.32 6.22 10.81
N GLU A 103 -11.54 5.90 11.24
CA GLU A 103 -12.05 6.29 12.56
C GLU A 103 -11.17 5.70 13.68
N THR A 104 -10.80 4.44 13.56
CA THR A 104 -9.92 3.75 14.52
C THR A 104 -8.54 4.38 14.56
N ILE A 105 -7.96 4.70 13.39
CA ILE A 105 -6.68 5.38 13.25
C ILE A 105 -6.70 6.73 13.95
N ARG A 106 -7.68 7.58 13.62
CA ARG A 106 -7.83 8.91 14.23
C ARG A 106 -7.96 8.85 15.74
N ARG A 107 -8.74 7.90 16.24
CA ARG A 107 -8.97 7.72 17.69
C ARG A 107 -7.72 7.23 18.43
N LYS A 108 -6.99 6.26 17.87
CA LYS A 108 -5.87 5.60 18.56
C LYS A 108 -4.52 6.26 18.31
N ALA A 109 -4.26 6.68 17.08
CA ALA A 109 -2.98 7.25 16.69
C ALA A 109 -3.04 8.77 16.48
N GLY A 110 -4.12 9.27 15.96
CA GLY A 110 -4.31 10.67 15.56
C GLY A 110 -4.49 10.83 14.06
N ALA A 111 -4.56 12.07 13.61
CA ALA A 111 -4.69 12.37 12.20
C ALA A 111 -3.39 12.04 11.46
N PRO A 112 -3.44 11.32 10.33
CA PRO A 112 -2.27 11.02 9.53
C PRO A 112 -1.58 12.27 8.99
N GLU A 113 -0.26 12.31 9.04
CA GLU A 113 0.58 13.30 8.36
C GLU A 113 1.18 12.71 7.08
N ILE A 114 1.38 11.39 7.06
CA ILE A 114 1.83 10.65 5.90
C ILE A 114 0.80 9.56 5.59
N LEU A 115 0.42 9.48 4.33
CA LEU A 115 -0.38 8.39 3.78
C LEU A 115 0.37 7.77 2.62
N VAL A 116 0.67 6.48 2.70
CA VAL A 116 1.28 5.71 1.61
C VAL A 116 0.27 4.67 1.11
N TYR A 117 -0.14 4.80 -0.13
CA TYR A 117 -1.00 3.81 -0.79
C TYR A 117 -0.13 2.84 -1.59
N ASN A 118 0.11 1.66 -1.01
CA ASN A 118 0.93 0.61 -1.60
C ASN A 118 0.12 -0.64 -1.98
N ALA A 119 -1.16 -0.69 -1.62
CA ALA A 119 -1.99 -1.84 -1.95
C ALA A 119 -2.07 -2.07 -3.45
N GLY A 120 -1.90 -3.31 -3.83
CA GLY A 120 -2.00 -3.78 -5.21
C GLY A 120 -2.83 -5.05 -5.29
N TYR A 121 -3.45 -5.26 -6.44
CA TYR A 121 -4.17 -6.48 -6.77
C TYR A 121 -3.30 -7.35 -7.67
N LEU A 122 -2.95 -8.53 -7.20
CA LEU A 122 -1.98 -9.42 -7.85
C LEU A 122 -2.55 -10.82 -8.12
N GLU A 123 -3.85 -10.94 -8.33
CA GLU A 123 -4.49 -12.25 -8.54
C GLU A 123 -3.94 -12.99 -9.78
N GLY A 124 -3.46 -12.28 -10.77
CA GLY A 124 -2.76 -12.88 -11.91
C GLY A 124 -1.51 -13.68 -11.55
N ARG A 125 -0.94 -13.49 -10.35
CA ARG A 125 0.20 -14.28 -9.85
C ARG A 125 -0.10 -15.77 -9.69
N ASP A 126 -1.32 -16.09 -9.30
CA ASP A 126 -1.75 -17.47 -9.01
C ASP A 126 -2.37 -18.15 -10.25
N LEU A 127 -2.53 -17.44 -11.35
CA LEU A 127 -3.07 -18.01 -12.59
C LEU A 127 -1.97 -18.74 -13.37
N PRO A 128 -2.27 -19.92 -13.93
CA PRO A 128 -1.37 -20.59 -14.86
C PRO A 128 -1.06 -19.69 -16.08
N PRO A 129 0.14 -19.82 -16.69
CA PRO A 129 0.45 -19.11 -17.92
C PRO A 129 -0.64 -19.31 -18.99
N GLY A 130 -1.08 -18.23 -19.61
CA GLY A 130 -2.14 -18.24 -20.61
C GLY A 130 -3.57 -18.12 -20.07
N LYS A 131 -3.79 -18.22 -18.77
CA LYS A 131 -5.12 -17.97 -18.14
C LYS A 131 -5.40 -16.51 -17.86
N GLU A 132 -4.50 -15.63 -18.19
CA GLU A 132 -4.62 -14.17 -18.10
C GLU A 132 -5.15 -13.50 -19.40
N LEU A 133 -5.68 -14.30 -20.33
CA LEU A 133 -6.33 -13.80 -21.54
C LEU A 133 -7.75 -13.33 -21.22
N LEU A 134 -8.25 -12.36 -22.00
CA LEU A 134 -9.55 -11.73 -21.80
C LEU A 134 -10.68 -12.72 -21.56
N GLU A 135 -10.73 -13.77 -22.35
CA GLU A 135 -11.75 -14.83 -22.30
C GLU A 135 -11.71 -15.68 -21.02
N HIS A 136 -10.65 -15.57 -20.22
CA HIS A 136 -10.46 -16.34 -18.98
C HIS A 136 -10.51 -15.49 -17.71
N ILE A 137 -10.60 -14.16 -17.84
CA ILE A 137 -10.66 -13.27 -16.68
C ILE A 137 -12.09 -13.17 -16.17
N PRO A 138 -12.38 -13.66 -14.95
CA PRO A 138 -13.71 -13.48 -14.35
C PRO A 138 -14.02 -12.00 -14.09
N ILE A 139 -15.29 -11.62 -14.22
CA ILE A 139 -15.71 -10.23 -13.97
C ILE A 139 -15.42 -9.82 -12.52
N GLU A 140 -15.53 -10.71 -11.57
CA GLU A 140 -15.26 -10.46 -10.15
C GLU A 140 -13.79 -10.12 -9.91
N MET A 141 -12.88 -10.67 -10.71
CA MET A 141 -11.45 -10.32 -10.69
C MET A 141 -11.24 -8.89 -11.20
N PHE A 142 -11.90 -8.54 -12.28
CA PHE A 142 -11.87 -7.18 -12.81
C PHE A 142 -12.45 -6.18 -11.81
N ASP A 143 -13.62 -6.45 -11.24
CA ASP A 143 -14.28 -5.59 -10.25
C ASP A 143 -13.41 -5.40 -9.00
N THR A 144 -12.79 -6.47 -8.50
CA THR A 144 -11.86 -6.39 -7.37
C THR A 144 -10.65 -5.52 -7.70
N ALA A 145 -10.10 -5.65 -8.90
CA ALA A 145 -8.99 -4.81 -9.36
C ALA A 145 -9.38 -3.32 -9.41
N GLN A 146 -10.59 -3.01 -9.89
CA GLN A 146 -11.13 -1.65 -9.90
C GLN A 146 -11.33 -1.09 -8.49
N HIS A 147 -11.84 -1.89 -7.56
CA HIS A 147 -11.99 -1.48 -6.17
C HIS A 147 -10.63 -1.13 -5.55
N ILE A 148 -9.60 -1.96 -5.77
CA ILE A 148 -8.30 -1.76 -5.13
C ILE A 148 -7.49 -0.63 -5.79
N ALA A 149 -7.51 -0.48 -7.11
CA ALA A 149 -6.61 0.45 -7.77
C ALA A 149 -7.29 1.72 -8.32
N SER A 150 -8.60 1.84 -8.21
CA SER A 150 -9.36 3.02 -8.63
C SER A 150 -10.19 3.59 -7.49
N ARG A 151 -11.18 2.84 -7.02
CA ARG A 151 -12.11 3.29 -5.98
C ARG A 151 -11.44 3.40 -4.61
N GLY A 152 -10.59 2.45 -4.24
CA GLY A 152 -9.91 2.40 -2.95
C GLY A 152 -9.03 3.63 -2.67
N PRO A 153 -8.07 3.99 -3.53
CA PRO A 153 -7.24 5.17 -3.31
C PRO A 153 -8.05 6.47 -3.28
N PHE A 154 -9.14 6.56 -4.04
CA PHE A 154 -10.06 7.70 -3.98
C PHE A 154 -10.76 7.80 -2.62
N LEU A 155 -11.31 6.71 -2.09
CA LEU A 155 -11.97 6.71 -0.77
C LEU A 155 -10.98 6.97 0.37
N VAL A 156 -9.80 6.40 0.31
CA VAL A 156 -8.74 6.63 1.29
C VAL A 156 -8.28 8.09 1.26
N ALA A 157 -8.15 8.69 0.08
CA ALA A 157 -7.85 10.12 -0.06
C ALA A 157 -8.92 10.99 0.61
N LYS A 158 -10.21 10.68 0.43
CA LYS A 158 -11.31 11.38 1.09
C LYS A 158 -11.26 11.33 2.62
N GLU A 159 -10.74 10.25 3.19
CA GLU A 159 -10.60 10.11 4.65
C GLU A 159 -9.46 10.98 5.24
N VAL A 160 -8.46 11.34 4.44
CA VAL A 160 -7.23 11.93 4.97
C VAL A 160 -6.96 13.35 4.46
N LEU A 161 -7.10 13.59 3.16
CA LEU A 161 -6.69 14.85 2.55
C LEU A 161 -7.42 16.10 3.08
N PRO A 162 -8.73 16.07 3.42
CA PRO A 162 -9.39 17.22 4.00
C PRO A 162 -8.71 17.72 5.28
N THR A 163 -8.31 16.79 6.16
CA THR A 163 -7.62 17.16 7.41
C THR A 163 -6.20 17.67 7.15
N MET A 164 -5.47 17.09 6.18
CA MET A 164 -4.16 17.59 5.76
C MET A 164 -4.26 19.02 5.22
N ARG A 165 -5.28 19.30 4.38
CA ARG A 165 -5.56 20.62 3.85
C ARG A 165 -5.86 21.64 4.96
N GLU A 166 -6.68 21.27 5.94
CA GLU A 166 -7.00 22.14 7.08
C GLU A 166 -5.76 22.51 7.91
N LYS A 167 -4.82 21.56 8.02
CA LYS A 167 -3.55 21.76 8.72
C LYS A 167 -2.51 22.52 7.89
N GLY A 168 -2.65 22.54 6.57
CA GLY A 168 -1.67 23.11 5.66
C GLY A 168 -0.40 22.25 5.49
N GLU A 169 -0.47 20.96 5.82
CA GLU A 169 0.68 20.03 5.77
C GLU A 169 0.23 18.60 5.58
N GLY A 170 1.08 17.78 4.98
CA GLY A 170 0.88 16.33 4.82
C GLY A 170 1.39 15.82 3.48
N SER A 171 1.51 14.49 3.38
CA SER A 171 1.93 13.84 2.14
C SER A 171 1.11 12.60 1.85
N PHE A 172 0.63 12.49 0.61
CA PHE A 172 -0.01 11.31 0.06
C PHE A 172 0.83 10.73 -1.07
N LEU A 173 1.44 9.57 -0.82
CA LEU A 173 2.31 8.89 -1.74
C LEU A 173 1.63 7.63 -2.27
N ILE A 174 1.56 7.48 -3.58
CA ILE A 174 0.99 6.29 -4.23
C ILE A 174 2.15 5.51 -4.86
N SER A 175 2.46 4.31 -4.34
CA SER A 175 3.42 3.43 -4.97
C SER A 175 2.81 2.78 -6.21
N ASN A 176 3.52 2.85 -7.31
CA ASN A 176 3.05 2.35 -8.58
C ASN A 176 4.22 1.72 -9.37
N ASN A 177 3.95 1.20 -10.54
CA ASN A 177 4.97 0.67 -11.43
C ASN A 177 4.84 1.27 -12.84
N ASN A 178 5.72 0.87 -13.75
CA ASN A 178 5.76 1.36 -15.12
C ASN A 178 4.47 1.04 -15.92
N PHE A 179 3.67 0.07 -15.49
CA PHE A 179 2.38 -0.24 -16.13
C PHE A 179 1.33 0.88 -15.93
N SER A 180 1.56 1.78 -14.97
CA SER A 180 0.77 3.02 -14.84
C SER A 180 1.06 4.04 -15.93
N LEU A 181 2.17 3.89 -16.66
CA LEU A 181 2.59 4.79 -17.74
C LEU A 181 2.22 4.23 -19.13
N ARG A 182 2.29 2.94 -19.27
CA ARG A 182 2.06 2.24 -20.53
C ARG A 182 1.54 0.84 -20.22
N GLY A 183 0.55 0.36 -20.86
CA GLY A 183 0.03 -0.99 -20.65
C GLY A 183 1.15 -2.05 -20.49
N ARG A 184 0.80 -3.13 -19.88
CA ARG A 184 1.69 -4.25 -19.56
C ARG A 184 2.20 -4.97 -20.81
N GLN A 185 3.41 -5.53 -20.72
CA GLN A 185 3.89 -6.55 -21.64
C GLN A 185 3.42 -7.94 -21.19
N ARG A 186 2.85 -8.71 -22.12
CA ARG A 186 2.13 -9.98 -21.91
C ARG A 186 2.92 -11.08 -21.16
N LYS A 187 4.24 -10.96 -21.01
CA LYS A 187 5.12 -12.04 -20.47
C LYS A 187 5.40 -11.91 -18.96
N THR A 188 4.84 -10.95 -18.27
CA THR A 188 5.27 -10.62 -16.91
C THR A 188 4.38 -11.15 -15.78
N GLY A 189 3.34 -11.93 -16.09
CA GLY A 189 2.52 -12.60 -15.06
C GLY A 189 1.56 -11.72 -14.25
N GLU A 190 1.41 -10.42 -14.58
CA GLU A 190 0.40 -9.56 -13.96
C GLU A 190 -0.81 -9.41 -14.88
N SER A 191 -2.01 -9.26 -14.33
CA SER A 191 -3.24 -9.09 -15.11
C SER A 191 -3.19 -7.85 -16.00
N LEU A 192 -3.56 -8.00 -17.28
CA LEU A 192 -3.65 -6.92 -18.27
C LEU A 192 -4.69 -5.86 -17.93
N TYR A 193 -5.66 -6.20 -17.10
CA TYR A 193 -6.83 -5.38 -16.79
C TYR A 193 -6.67 -4.63 -15.46
N TYR A 194 -5.45 -4.57 -14.97
CA TYR A 194 -5.13 -3.90 -13.75
C TYR A 194 -5.17 -2.36 -13.92
N PRO A 195 -6.02 -1.63 -13.20
CA PRO A 195 -6.27 -0.22 -13.47
C PRO A 195 -5.23 0.73 -12.81
N ARG A 196 -3.94 0.41 -12.86
CA ARG A 196 -2.88 1.25 -12.25
C ARG A 196 -2.77 2.64 -12.86
N VAL A 197 -3.22 2.79 -14.10
CA VAL A 197 -3.32 4.10 -14.78
C VAL A 197 -4.23 5.05 -13.99
N MET A 198 -5.32 4.53 -13.40
CA MET A 198 -6.26 5.33 -12.61
C MET A 198 -5.61 5.88 -11.33
N MET A 199 -4.72 5.12 -10.69
CA MET A 199 -3.96 5.60 -9.53
C MET A 199 -3.06 6.78 -9.89
N ARG A 200 -2.41 6.74 -11.05
CA ARG A 200 -1.60 7.84 -11.56
C ARG A 200 -2.45 9.07 -11.86
N THR A 201 -3.57 8.88 -12.56
CA THR A 201 -4.49 9.97 -12.89
C THR A 201 -5.03 10.64 -11.63
N LEU A 202 -5.42 9.84 -10.62
CA LEU A 202 -5.87 10.36 -9.33
C LEU A 202 -4.77 11.20 -8.66
N ALA A 203 -3.52 10.71 -8.62
CA ALA A 203 -2.41 11.46 -8.05
C ALA A 203 -2.20 12.81 -8.75
N GLN A 204 -2.28 12.86 -10.07
CA GLN A 204 -2.14 14.10 -10.84
C GLN A 204 -3.24 15.11 -10.49
N VAL A 205 -4.50 14.68 -10.48
CA VAL A 205 -5.64 15.55 -10.11
C VAL A 205 -5.50 16.07 -8.69
N LEU A 206 -5.16 15.19 -7.74
CA LEU A 206 -5.01 15.58 -6.34
C LEU A 206 -3.77 16.48 -6.12
N THR A 207 -2.71 16.33 -6.92
CA THR A 207 -1.56 17.25 -6.88
C THR A 207 -2.01 18.67 -7.25
N GLU A 208 -2.78 18.82 -8.32
CA GLU A 208 -3.30 20.12 -8.75
C GLU A 208 -4.25 20.73 -7.70
N GLU A 209 -5.12 19.90 -7.09
CA GLU A 209 -6.11 20.36 -6.13
C GLU A 209 -5.52 20.74 -4.77
N TYR A 210 -4.48 20.03 -4.29
CA TYR A 210 -4.02 20.13 -2.91
C TYR A 210 -2.66 20.81 -2.71
N SER A 211 -1.86 20.99 -3.76
CA SER A 211 -0.49 21.57 -3.63
C SER A 211 -0.49 22.98 -3.06
N GLU A 212 -1.44 23.83 -3.46
CA GLU A 212 -1.56 25.21 -2.94
C GLU A 212 -1.94 25.25 -1.45
N HIS A 213 -2.39 24.12 -0.91
CA HIS A 213 -2.78 23.96 0.48
C HIS A 213 -1.70 23.30 1.34
N GLY A 214 -0.46 23.23 0.85
CA GLY A 214 0.66 22.65 1.59
C GLY A 214 0.66 21.12 1.66
N VAL A 215 -0.19 20.43 0.89
CA VAL A 215 -0.24 18.98 0.84
C VAL A 215 0.51 18.45 -0.37
N HIS A 216 1.48 17.57 -0.13
CA HIS A 216 2.26 16.94 -1.18
C HIS A 216 1.59 15.63 -1.63
N VAL A 217 1.23 15.54 -2.91
CA VAL A 217 0.71 14.30 -3.51
C VAL A 217 1.68 13.83 -4.59
N ALA A 218 2.09 12.57 -4.55
CA ALA A 218 3.02 12.02 -5.54
C ALA A 218 2.66 10.58 -5.95
N ASN A 219 2.82 10.29 -7.25
CA ASN A 219 2.81 8.95 -7.79
C ASN A 219 4.26 8.48 -7.98
N VAL A 220 4.69 7.53 -7.17
CA VAL A 220 6.05 6.97 -7.18
C VAL A 220 6.07 5.77 -8.12
N VAL A 221 6.74 5.91 -9.27
CA VAL A 221 6.86 4.83 -10.25
C VAL A 221 8.14 4.04 -9.98
N ILE A 222 7.96 2.79 -9.59
CA ILE A 222 9.05 1.83 -9.39
C ILE A 222 9.16 1.01 -10.67
N ASP A 223 10.20 1.27 -11.45
CA ASP A 223 10.46 0.61 -12.73
C ASP A 223 11.68 -0.29 -12.63
N GLY A 224 11.48 -1.50 -12.18
CA GLY A 224 12.50 -2.51 -12.03
C GLY A 224 12.14 -3.55 -10.98
N LEU A 225 12.92 -4.62 -10.95
CA LEU A 225 12.89 -5.55 -9.84
C LEU A 225 13.49 -4.83 -8.62
N ILE A 226 12.82 -4.95 -7.49
CA ILE A 226 13.43 -4.58 -6.21
C ILE A 226 14.28 -5.79 -5.84
N ASP A 227 15.52 -5.73 -6.26
CA ASP A 227 16.48 -6.79 -6.06
C ASP A 227 17.61 -6.31 -5.14
N SER A 228 18.31 -7.29 -4.57
CA SER A 228 19.44 -7.11 -3.66
C SER A 228 20.71 -6.71 -4.39
#